data_0ee942d022c5f33ac7a59a9843f1f70b
#
_entry.id   0ee942d022c5f33ac7a59a9843f1f70b
#
_cell.length_a   1.000
_cell.length_b   1.000
_cell.length_c   1.000
_cell.angle_alpha   90.00
_cell.angle_beta   90.00
_cell.angle_gamma   90.00
#
_symmetry.space_group_name_H-M   'P 1'
#
loop_
_entity.id
_entity.type
_entity.pdbx_description
1 polymer ?
#
loop_
_entity_poly.entity_id
_entity_poly.type
_entity_poly.pdbx_seq_one_letter_code
_entity_poly.pdbx_strand_id
1 'polypeptide(L)' 'MLIAFDSTQQALRAEMLLEYADIEIDLFPTPKEITAGCALSIQFPPGALKDVQEIILQEHVEIRGIFALDNNMRYIGIEE' A
#
# COMPACT_ATOMS: atom_id res chain seq x y z
N MET A 1 5.55 -4.03 -4.45
CA MET A 1 4.54 -2.97 -4.61
C MET A 1 4.36 -2.21 -3.31
N LEU A 2 3.88 -0.99 -3.39
CA LEU A 2 3.80 -0.10 -2.25
C LEU A 2 2.41 0.53 -2.17
N ILE A 3 1.83 0.53 -0.96
CA ILE A 3 0.58 1.26 -0.69
C ILE A 3 0.92 2.52 0.08
N ALA A 4 0.51 3.67 -0.44
CA ALA A 4 0.67 4.94 0.25
C ALA A 4 -0.67 5.35 0.89
N PHE A 5 -0.59 6.05 2.01
CA PHE A 5 -1.76 6.44 2.80
C PHE A 5 -1.71 7.93 3.10
N ASP A 6 -2.88 8.53 3.34
CA ASP A 6 -2.98 9.91 3.81
C ASP A 6 -3.16 9.99 5.33
N SER A 7 -3.42 8.86 5.96
CA SER A 7 -3.67 8.79 7.40
C SER A 7 -2.91 7.63 8.01
N THR A 8 -2.20 7.90 9.12
CA THR A 8 -1.51 6.85 9.87
C THR A 8 -2.49 5.81 10.40
N GLN A 9 -3.69 6.23 10.78
CA GLN A 9 -4.74 5.34 11.23
C GLN A 9 -5.10 4.31 10.17
N GLN A 10 -5.26 4.75 8.93
CA GLN A 10 -5.59 3.84 7.84
C GLN A 10 -4.42 2.91 7.51
N ALA A 11 -3.20 3.40 7.60
CA ALA A 11 -2.01 2.56 7.40
C ALA A 11 -1.94 1.44 8.43
N LEU A 12 -2.17 1.75 9.70
CA LEU A 12 -2.17 0.74 10.77
C LEU A 12 -3.31 -0.24 10.62
N ARG A 13 -4.47 0.23 10.20
CA ARG A 13 -5.62 -0.64 9.95
C ARG A 13 -5.32 -1.61 8.81
N ALA A 14 -4.74 -1.11 7.72
CA ALA A 14 -4.36 -1.95 6.60
C ALA A 14 -3.31 -2.99 7.00
N GLU A 15 -2.34 -2.60 7.81
CA GLU A 15 -1.33 -3.52 8.32
C GLU A 15 -1.99 -4.71 9.02
N MET A 16 -2.92 -4.42 9.94
CA MET A 16 -3.62 -5.46 10.66
C MET A 16 -4.40 -6.39 9.73
N LEU A 17 -5.13 -5.80 8.78
CA LEU A 17 -5.97 -6.58 7.86
C LEU A 17 -5.13 -7.48 6.95
N LEU A 18 -4.02 -6.97 6.45
CA LEU A 18 -3.16 -7.74 5.56
C LEU A 18 -2.41 -8.84 6.29
N GLU A 19 -1.96 -8.58 7.51
CA GLU A 19 -1.33 -9.61 8.34
C GLU A 19 -2.33 -10.70 8.71
N TYR A 20 -3.56 -10.32 9.01
CA TYR A 20 -4.61 -11.27 9.32
C TYR A 20 -4.90 -12.19 8.12
N ALA A 21 -4.73 -11.70 6.91
CA ALA A 21 -4.92 -12.47 5.69
C ALA A 21 -3.67 -13.26 5.28
N ASP A 22 -2.64 -13.32 6.14
CA ASP A 22 -1.38 -14.02 5.86
C ASP A 22 -0.63 -13.45 4.66
N ILE A 23 -0.80 -12.17 4.40
CA ILE A 23 -0.04 -11.50 3.34
C ILE A 23 1.24 -10.94 3.95
N GLU A 24 2.37 -11.29 3.36
CA GLU A 24 3.67 -10.80 3.81
C GLU A 24 3.81 -9.32 3.49
N ILE A 25 3.98 -8.50 4.53
CA ILE A 25 4.09 -7.06 4.36
C ILE A 25 5.25 -6.51 5.18
N ASP A 26 5.77 -5.35 4.73
CA ASP A 26 6.77 -4.60 5.46
C ASP A 26 6.33 -3.14 5.55
N LEU A 27 6.58 -2.52 6.70
CA LEU A 27 6.38 -1.09 6.84
C LEU A 27 7.55 -0.36 6.20
N PHE A 28 7.25 0.69 5.48
CA PHE A 28 8.24 1.38 4.65
C PHE A 28 7.98 2.88 4.69
N PRO A 29 9.02 3.71 4.80
CA PRO A 29 8.81 5.16 4.72
C PRO A 29 8.33 5.54 3.32
N THR A 30 7.32 6.41 3.28
CA THR A 30 6.76 6.84 2.00
C THR A 30 7.81 7.59 1.19
N PRO A 31 8.10 7.16 -0.05
CA PRO A 31 9.08 7.85 -0.88
C PRO A 31 8.68 9.30 -1.15
N LYS A 32 9.67 10.17 -1.29
CA LYS A 32 9.43 11.59 -1.55
C LYS A 32 8.68 11.85 -2.85
N GLU A 33 8.83 10.94 -3.81
CA GLU A 33 8.15 11.02 -5.10
C GLU A 33 6.64 10.87 -4.97
N ILE A 34 6.19 10.21 -3.92
CA ILE A 34 4.78 9.99 -3.66
C ILE A 34 4.30 11.03 -2.67
N THR A 35 3.41 11.91 -3.12
CA THR A 35 2.82 12.93 -2.27
C THR A 35 1.65 12.31 -1.50
N ALA A 36 1.84 12.13 -0.20
CA ALA A 36 0.82 11.54 0.66
C ALA A 36 0.85 12.20 2.04
N GLY A 37 -0.27 12.21 2.73
CA GLY A 37 -0.40 12.81 4.05
C GLY A 37 0.27 12.02 5.15
N CYS A 38 0.57 10.75 4.94
CA CYS A 38 1.20 9.88 5.92
C CYS A 38 2.60 9.48 5.44
N ALA A 39 3.57 9.55 6.35
CA ALA A 39 4.94 9.15 6.03
C ALA A 39 5.14 7.63 6.04
N LEU A 40 4.10 6.88 6.41
CA LEU A 40 4.17 5.42 6.50
C LEU A 40 3.47 4.78 5.33
N SER A 41 4.15 3.83 4.70
CA SER A 41 3.63 3.05 3.58
C SER A 41 3.78 1.56 3.88
N ILE A 42 3.09 0.73 3.11
CA ILE A 42 3.18 -0.73 3.24
C ILE A 42 3.73 -1.30 1.95
N GLN A 43 4.78 -2.10 2.07
CA GLN A 43 5.35 -2.83 0.94
C GLN A 43 4.85 -4.26 0.97
N PHE A 44 4.46 -4.78 -0.20
CA PHE A 44 3.97 -6.15 -0.32
C PHE A 44 4.43 -6.77 -1.63
N PRO A 45 4.45 -8.12 -1.75
CA PRO A 45 4.89 -8.77 -2.98
C PRO A 45 3.87 -8.57 -4.11
N PRO A 46 4.33 -8.39 -5.36
CA PRO A 46 3.43 -8.18 -6.50
C PRO A 46 2.40 -9.29 -6.69
N GLY A 47 2.74 -10.51 -6.32
CA GLY A 47 1.81 -11.63 -6.43
C GLY A 47 0.59 -11.53 -5.52
N ALA A 48 0.63 -10.66 -4.51
CA ALA A 48 -0.49 -10.45 -3.59
C ALA A 48 -1.38 -9.27 -3.99
N LEU A 49 -1.09 -8.60 -5.11
CA LEU A 49 -1.82 -7.40 -5.51
C LEU A 49 -3.33 -7.58 -5.53
N LYS A 50 -3.80 -8.67 -6.11
CA LYS A 50 -5.23 -8.93 -6.23
C LYS A 50 -5.89 -9.09 -4.87
N ASP A 51 -5.25 -9.84 -3.98
CA ASP A 51 -5.77 -10.05 -2.63
C ASP A 51 -5.77 -8.76 -1.82
N VAL A 52 -4.71 -7.96 -1.97
CA VAL A 52 -4.62 -6.65 -1.32
C VAL A 52 -5.73 -5.73 -1.79
N GLN A 53 -5.97 -5.66 -3.09
CA GLN A 53 -7.03 -4.82 -3.65
C GLN A 53 -8.41 -5.25 -3.15
N GLU A 54 -8.66 -6.55 -3.08
CA GLU A 54 -9.94 -7.05 -2.57
C GLU A 54 -10.17 -6.67 -1.11
N ILE A 55 -9.14 -6.80 -0.27
CA ILE A 55 -9.24 -6.45 1.15
C ILE A 55 -9.50 -4.95 1.32
N ILE A 56 -8.79 -4.13 0.57
CA ILE A 56 -8.97 -2.68 0.62
C ILE A 56 -10.40 -2.30 0.24
N LEU A 57 -10.96 -2.91 -0.79
CA LEU A 57 -12.32 -2.66 -1.20
C LEU A 57 -13.35 -3.15 -0.19
N GLN A 58 -13.19 -4.38 0.29
CA GLN A 58 -14.14 -4.99 1.23
C GLN A 58 -14.19 -4.25 2.56
N GLU A 59 -13.04 -3.84 3.06
CA GLU A 59 -12.92 -3.20 4.37
C GLU A 59 -12.96 -1.67 4.30
N HIS A 60 -13.16 -1.12 3.11
CA HIS A 60 -13.23 0.33 2.90
C HIS A 60 -12.02 1.07 3.46
N VAL A 61 -10.83 0.51 3.26
CA VAL A 61 -9.61 1.18 3.68
C VAL A 61 -9.32 2.35 2.75
N GLU A 62 -9.10 3.52 3.33
CA GLU A 62 -8.74 4.69 2.55
C GLU A 62 -7.24 4.68 2.27
N ILE A 63 -6.87 4.69 1.00
CA ILE A 63 -5.48 4.72 0.57
C ILE A 63 -5.25 5.89 -0.37
N ARG A 64 -4.00 6.35 -0.45
CA ARG A 64 -3.60 7.33 -1.45
C ARG A 64 -3.47 6.67 -2.82
N GLY A 65 -2.95 5.47 -2.84
CA GLY A 65 -2.80 4.70 -4.05
C GLY A 65 -1.88 3.53 -3.85
N ILE A 66 -1.85 2.65 -4.86
CA ILE A 66 -0.91 1.54 -4.92
C ILE A 66 0.09 1.85 -6.03
N PHE A 67 1.37 1.66 -5.75
CA PHE A 67 2.45 2.04 -6.65
C PHE A 67 3.39 0.88 -6.89
N ALA A 68 3.95 0.83 -8.10
CA ALA A 68 4.98 -0.13 -8.46
C ALA A 68 6.21 0.61 -8.98
N LEU A 69 7.39 0.04 -8.77
CA LEU A 69 8.62 0.58 -9.34
C LEU A 69 8.73 0.14 -10.80
N ASP A 70 9.01 1.11 -11.67
CA ASP A 70 9.27 0.80 -13.08
C ASP A 70 10.77 0.50 -13.30
N ASN A 71 11.16 0.29 -14.57
CA ASN A 71 12.53 -0.03 -14.92
C ASN A 71 13.50 1.13 -14.65
N ASN A 72 13.00 2.35 -14.48
CA ASN A 72 13.79 3.53 -14.19
C ASN A 72 13.80 3.86 -12.70
N MET A 73 13.38 2.93 -11.86
CA MET A 73 13.30 3.09 -10.40
C MET A 73 12.34 4.21 -9.98
N ARG A 74 11.30 4.45 -10.77
CA ARG A 74 10.26 5.43 -10.45
C ARG A 74 8.98 4.72 -10.05
N TYR A 75 8.25 5.30 -9.11
CA TYR A 75 6.97 4.76 -8.68
C TYR A 75 5.87 5.17 -9.64
N ILE A 76 5.12 4.18 -10.12
CA ILE A 76 4.00 4.38 -11.04
C ILE A 76 2.73 3.94 -10.32
N GLY A 77 1.69 4.79 -10.37
CA GLY A 77 0.40 4.44 -9.80
C GLY A 77 -0.26 3.30 -10.54
N ILE A 78 -0.82 2.36 -9.78
CA ILE A 78 -1.56 1.22 -10.33
C ILE A 78 -3.04 1.55 -10.26
N GLU A 79 -3.75 1.43 -11.37
CA GLU A 79 -5.19 1.60 -11.41
C GLU A 79 -5.88 0.34 -10.91
N GLU A 80 -6.94 0.54 -10.15
CA GLU A 80 -7.75 -0.56 -9.62
C GLU A 80 -8.76 -1.10 -10.63
#